data_b3df95cd896ffdff9dc47ee5494ea84a
#
_entry.id   b3df95cd896ffdff9dc47ee5494ea84a
#
_cell.length_a   1.000
_cell.length_b   1.000
_cell.length_c   1.000
_cell.angle_alpha   90.00
_cell.angle_beta   90.00
_cell.angle_gamma   90.00
#
_symmetry.space_group_name_H-M   'P 1'
#
loop_
_entity.id
_entity.type
_entity.pdbx_description
1 polymer ?
#
loop_
_entity_poly.entity_id
_entity_poly.type
_entity_poly.pdbx_seq_one_letter_code
_entity_poly.pdbx_strand_id
1 'polypeptide(L)'
;SLALTEADADSLALTDALVDPLALTEADADSLALTDALVDSLALTDALVDSLALTDADADSLALNDADVDSLALTDALVDSLALTDALVDSLALTDADVDSLALTDALVDSLALNDADVDSLVLTEAEVDSLALTDSLADSLALTDALADSLALTDALVDSLALTDALVDSLALTDALVDSLALTDALVLKEALVDSESDSLTDSLNSSDS
;
A
#
# COMPACT_ATOMS: atom_id res chain seq x y z
N SER A 1 18.38 9.69 16.91
CA SER A 1 18.67 8.81 15.77
C SER A 1 19.21 7.46 16.23
N LEU A 2 18.71 6.41 15.68
CA LEU A 2 19.18 5.03 15.90
C LEU A 2 19.46 4.41 14.54
N ALA A 3 20.66 3.83 14.39
CA ALA A 3 21.03 3.14 13.16
C ALA A 3 21.63 1.78 13.50
N LEU A 4 21.11 0.75 12.90
CA LEU A 4 21.59 -0.64 13.02
C LEU A 4 22.07 -1.07 11.62
N THR A 5 23.30 -1.55 11.54
CA THR A 5 23.92 -2.00 10.30
C THR A 5 24.52 -3.39 10.51
N GLU A 6 24.27 -4.33 9.61
CA GLU A 6 24.68 -5.73 9.73
C GLU A 6 24.28 -6.30 11.11
N ALA A 7 23.03 -6.09 11.52
CA ALA A 7 22.56 -6.48 12.84
C ALA A 7 21.50 -7.58 12.76
N ASP A 8 21.72 -8.65 13.53
CA ASP A 8 20.70 -9.67 13.73
C ASP A 8 19.99 -9.36 15.06
N ALA A 9 18.68 -9.21 15.04
CA ALA A 9 17.91 -8.92 16.24
C ALA A 9 16.61 -9.75 16.25
N ASP A 10 16.46 -10.65 17.22
CA ASP A 10 15.19 -11.38 17.37
C ASP A 10 14.01 -10.43 17.56
N SER A 11 14.21 -9.31 18.24
CA SER A 11 13.14 -8.36 18.50
C SER A 11 13.66 -6.96 18.84
N LEU A 12 13.16 -5.96 18.12
CA LEU A 12 13.37 -4.55 18.46
C LEU A 12 12.00 -3.90 18.72
N ALA A 13 11.80 -3.43 19.95
CA ALA A 13 10.55 -2.77 20.33
C ALA A 13 10.82 -1.39 20.92
N LEU A 14 10.15 -0.39 20.38
CA LEU A 14 10.18 0.99 20.84
C LEU A 14 8.77 1.38 21.30
N THR A 15 8.64 1.74 22.58
CA THR A 15 7.37 2.12 23.19
C THR A 15 7.51 3.49 23.84
N ASP A 16 6.55 4.38 23.63
CA ASP A 16 6.59 5.77 24.10
C ASP A 16 7.89 6.47 23.63
N ALA A 17 8.35 6.20 22.45
CA ALA A 17 9.66 6.63 21.98
C ALA A 17 9.56 7.79 20.98
N LEU A 18 10.48 8.75 21.12
CA LEU A 18 10.71 9.79 20.12
C LEU A 18 12.04 9.52 19.43
N VAL A 19 11.99 9.17 18.14
CA VAL A 19 13.20 8.81 17.37
C VAL A 19 13.24 9.63 16.08
N ASP A 20 14.21 10.56 15.96
CA ASP A 20 14.32 11.37 14.74
C ASP A 20 14.53 10.49 13.51
N PRO A 21 15.65 9.82 13.25
CA PRO A 21 15.68 8.73 12.28
C PRO A 21 15.96 7.38 12.94
N LEU A 22 15.27 6.36 12.46
CA LEU A 22 15.57 4.95 12.69
C LEU A 22 15.92 4.32 11.35
N ALA A 23 17.11 3.75 11.24
CA ALA A 23 17.54 3.10 10.01
C ALA A 23 18.11 1.72 10.28
N LEU A 24 17.62 0.74 9.54
CA LEU A 24 18.12 -0.62 9.52
C LEU A 24 18.69 -0.89 8.13
N THR A 25 19.94 -1.33 8.07
CA THR A 25 20.62 -1.62 6.80
C THR A 25 21.31 -2.98 6.89
N GLU A 26 21.06 -3.86 5.93
CA GLU A 26 21.56 -5.24 5.96
C GLU A 26 21.23 -5.91 7.31
N ALA A 27 19.99 -5.73 7.78
CA ALA A 27 19.60 -6.19 9.11
C ALA A 27 18.52 -7.28 9.01
N ASP A 28 18.70 -8.32 9.81
CA ASP A 28 17.69 -9.36 9.97
C ASP A 28 16.98 -9.15 11.31
N ALA A 29 15.66 -9.04 11.28
CA ALA A 29 14.85 -8.86 12.49
C ALA A 29 13.58 -9.70 12.45
N ASP A 30 13.40 -10.63 13.40
CA ASP A 30 12.15 -11.38 13.48
C ASP A 30 10.98 -10.42 13.78
N SER A 31 11.18 -9.39 14.58
CA SER A 31 10.11 -8.46 14.92
C SER A 31 10.60 -7.04 15.19
N LEU A 32 10.04 -6.10 14.48
CA LEU A 32 10.20 -4.67 14.74
C LEU A 32 8.83 -4.07 15.09
N ALA A 33 8.70 -3.55 16.31
CA ALA A 33 7.44 -2.97 16.77
C ALA A 33 7.63 -1.56 17.32
N LEU A 34 6.83 -0.63 16.83
CA LEU A 34 6.74 0.74 17.32
C LEU A 34 5.33 0.95 17.90
N THR A 35 5.25 1.36 19.16
CA THR A 35 3.97 1.57 19.85
C THR A 35 4.00 2.91 20.57
N ASP A 36 2.99 3.74 20.38
CA ASP A 36 2.93 5.11 20.91
C ASP A 36 4.22 5.89 20.55
N ALA A 37 4.73 5.70 19.33
CA ALA A 37 6.04 6.22 18.92
C ALA A 37 5.91 7.34 17.89
N LEU A 38 6.75 8.36 18.04
CA LEU A 38 6.94 9.40 17.02
C LEU A 38 8.26 9.16 16.31
N VAL A 39 8.23 8.94 15.00
CA VAL A 39 9.43 8.65 14.20
C VAL A 39 9.45 9.55 12.96
N ASP A 40 10.40 10.50 12.89
CA ASP A 40 10.51 11.35 11.70
C ASP A 40 10.78 10.49 10.44
N SER A 41 11.62 9.46 10.57
CA SER A 41 11.95 8.60 9.43
C SER A 41 12.32 7.19 9.86
N LEU A 42 11.61 6.21 9.35
CA LEU A 42 11.95 4.79 9.45
C LEU A 42 12.38 4.30 8.07
N ALA A 43 13.59 3.79 7.96
CA ALA A 43 14.11 3.27 6.70
C ALA A 43 14.69 1.86 6.88
N LEU A 44 14.23 0.94 6.06
CA LEU A 44 14.76 -0.41 5.95
C LEU A 44 15.41 -0.54 4.58
N THR A 45 16.67 -0.97 4.53
CA THR A 45 17.40 -1.14 3.27
C THR A 45 18.13 -2.46 3.29
N ASP A 46 17.94 -3.31 2.29
CA ASP A 46 18.50 -4.66 2.25
C ASP A 46 18.17 -5.43 3.54
N ALA A 47 16.96 -5.27 4.06
CA ALA A 47 16.58 -5.82 5.37
C ALA A 47 15.56 -6.96 5.24
N LEU A 48 15.71 -7.98 6.09
CA LEU A 48 14.72 -9.03 6.26
C LEU A 48 13.98 -8.81 7.57
N VAL A 49 12.65 -8.69 7.52
CA VAL A 49 11.83 -8.47 8.73
C VAL A 49 10.58 -9.35 8.68
N ASP A 50 10.48 -10.36 9.55
CA ASP A 50 9.28 -11.20 9.57
C ASP A 50 8.05 -10.37 9.95
N SER A 51 8.17 -9.44 10.89
CA SER A 51 7.03 -8.61 11.31
C SER A 51 7.43 -7.18 11.63
N LEU A 52 6.86 -6.25 10.89
CA LEU A 52 6.97 -4.81 11.16
C LEU A 52 5.58 -4.29 11.56
N ALA A 53 5.46 -3.74 12.77
CA ALA A 53 4.20 -3.22 13.27
C ALA A 53 4.35 -1.81 13.84
N LEU A 54 3.48 -0.92 13.37
CA LEU A 54 3.31 0.43 13.92
C LEU A 54 1.90 0.50 14.52
N THR A 55 1.82 0.83 15.81
CA THR A 55 0.55 0.91 16.53
C THR A 55 0.49 2.22 17.30
N ASP A 56 -0.55 3.01 17.13
CA ASP A 56 -0.66 4.35 17.68
C ASP A 56 0.62 5.18 17.39
N ALA A 57 1.17 5.05 16.18
CA ALA A 57 2.47 5.63 15.86
C ALA A 57 2.36 6.69 14.74
N ASP A 58 3.10 7.78 14.91
CA ASP A 58 3.21 8.81 13.89
C ASP A 58 4.58 8.70 13.19
N ALA A 59 4.58 8.64 11.86
CA ALA A 59 5.81 8.57 11.07
C ALA A 59 5.72 9.53 9.86
N ASP A 60 6.63 10.51 9.78
CA ASP A 60 6.68 11.37 8.59
C ASP A 60 7.04 10.53 7.35
N SER A 61 7.94 9.56 7.50
CA SER A 61 8.35 8.72 6.37
C SER A 61 8.70 7.29 6.78
N LEU A 62 8.06 6.33 6.14
CA LEU A 62 8.40 4.91 6.20
C LEU A 62 8.84 4.44 4.81
N ALA A 63 10.09 3.97 4.70
CA ALA A 63 10.63 3.54 3.42
C ALA A 63 11.27 2.14 3.52
N LEU A 64 10.85 1.26 2.62
CA LEU A 64 11.41 -0.07 2.45
C LEU A 64 12.06 -0.12 1.06
N ASN A 65 13.38 -0.38 1.02
CA ASN A 65 14.12 -0.49 -0.24
C ASN A 65 14.87 -1.82 -0.26
N ASP A 66 14.68 -2.63 -1.29
CA ASP A 66 15.26 -3.98 -1.38
C ASP A 66 14.99 -4.78 -0.10
N ALA A 67 13.80 -4.62 0.48
CA ALA A 67 13.49 -5.24 1.78
C ALA A 67 12.44 -6.35 1.62
N ASP A 68 12.63 -7.44 2.35
CA ASP A 68 11.66 -8.52 2.45
C ASP A 68 10.95 -8.43 3.79
N VAL A 69 9.62 -8.32 3.77
CA VAL A 69 8.81 -8.20 4.99
C VAL A 69 7.62 -9.15 4.91
N ASP A 70 7.57 -10.20 5.74
CA ASP A 70 6.41 -11.10 5.73
C ASP A 70 5.13 -10.37 6.12
N SER A 71 5.19 -9.50 7.13
CA SER A 71 4.00 -8.76 7.57
C SER A 71 4.33 -7.31 7.95
N LEU A 72 3.71 -6.38 7.25
CA LEU A 72 3.73 -4.96 7.59
C LEU A 72 2.32 -4.54 8.02
N ALA A 73 2.18 -4.08 9.26
CA ALA A 73 0.89 -3.65 9.80
C ALA A 73 0.97 -2.25 10.41
N LEU A 74 0.07 -1.38 9.97
CA LEU A 74 -0.16 -0.06 10.53
C LEU A 74 -1.55 -0.05 11.16
N THR A 75 -1.63 0.27 12.44
CA THR A 75 -2.90 0.29 13.17
C THR A 75 -2.99 1.58 13.97
N ASP A 76 -4.06 2.35 13.80
CA ASP A 76 -4.23 3.66 14.40
C ASP A 76 -2.98 4.55 14.14
N ALA A 77 -2.40 4.46 12.95
CA ALA A 77 -1.12 5.11 12.63
C ALA A 77 -1.31 6.27 11.64
N LEU A 78 -0.51 7.32 11.83
CA LEU A 78 -0.41 8.44 10.89
C LEU A 78 0.91 8.34 10.14
N VAL A 79 0.88 8.28 8.80
CA VAL A 79 2.10 8.19 7.98
C VAL A 79 2.01 9.14 6.79
N ASP A 80 2.82 10.21 6.77
CA ASP A 80 2.79 11.12 5.63
C ASP A 80 3.24 10.41 4.34
N SER A 81 4.24 9.54 4.42
CA SER A 81 4.73 8.83 3.23
C SER A 81 5.17 7.40 3.54
N LEU A 82 4.50 6.45 2.91
CA LEU A 82 4.89 5.03 2.92
C LEU A 82 5.35 4.65 1.50
N ALA A 83 6.59 4.23 1.37
CA ALA A 83 7.15 3.85 0.08
C ALA A 83 7.84 2.48 0.12
N LEU A 84 7.43 1.62 -0.80
CA LEU A 84 8.04 0.31 -1.02
C LEU A 84 8.68 0.33 -2.41
N THR A 85 9.99 0.06 -2.48
CA THR A 85 10.74 0.07 -3.73
C THR A 85 11.57 -1.21 -3.82
N ASP A 86 11.40 -1.98 -4.88
CA ASP A 86 12.05 -3.29 -5.05
C ASP A 86 11.81 -4.19 -3.81
N ALA A 87 10.63 -4.07 -3.18
CA ALA A 87 10.33 -4.75 -1.92
C ALA A 87 9.40 -5.95 -2.12
N LEU A 88 9.58 -6.97 -1.30
CA LEU A 88 8.68 -8.12 -1.20
C LEU A 88 7.90 -8.00 0.12
N VAL A 89 6.58 -8.02 0.05
CA VAL A 89 5.73 -7.97 1.25
C VAL A 89 4.59 -8.98 1.12
N ASP A 90 4.59 -10.04 1.94
CA ASP A 90 3.49 -11.01 1.88
C ASP A 90 2.17 -10.36 2.31
N SER A 91 2.18 -9.55 3.36
CA SER A 91 0.97 -8.88 3.83
C SER A 91 1.22 -7.44 4.27
N LEU A 92 0.58 -6.50 3.59
CA LEU A 92 0.52 -5.11 4.00
C LEU A 92 -0.91 -4.77 4.43
N ALA A 93 -1.08 -4.38 5.69
CA ALA A 93 -2.38 -4.04 6.24
C ALA A 93 -2.38 -2.67 6.93
N LEU A 94 -3.31 -1.82 6.51
CA LEU A 94 -3.61 -0.54 7.13
C LEU A 94 -4.99 -0.65 7.76
N THR A 95 -5.09 -0.37 9.07
CA THR A 95 -6.35 -0.44 9.81
C THR A 95 -6.50 0.82 10.66
N ASP A 96 -7.57 1.55 10.48
CA ASP A 96 -7.80 2.84 11.13
C ASP A 96 -6.58 3.78 10.93
N ALA A 97 -5.94 3.72 9.75
CA ALA A 97 -4.70 4.45 9.49
C ALA A 97 -4.90 5.58 8.47
N ASP A 98 -4.24 6.70 8.71
CA ASP A 98 -4.20 7.82 7.77
C ASP A 98 -2.83 7.84 7.05
N VAL A 99 -2.83 7.80 5.72
CA VAL A 99 -1.60 7.81 4.91
C VAL A 99 -1.74 8.82 3.78
N ASP A 100 -0.98 9.93 3.80
CA ASP A 100 -1.05 10.90 2.70
C ASP A 100 -0.60 10.27 1.37
N SER A 101 0.46 9.47 1.40
CA SER A 101 0.97 8.85 0.17
C SER A 101 1.48 7.42 0.40
N LEU A 102 0.86 6.47 -0.27
CA LEU A 102 1.32 5.07 -0.33
C LEU A 102 1.78 4.78 -1.77
N ALA A 103 3.06 4.45 -1.92
CA ALA A 103 3.63 4.16 -3.23
C ALA A 103 4.37 2.82 -3.25
N LEU A 104 3.99 1.97 -4.21
CA LEU A 104 4.64 0.71 -4.48
C LEU A 104 5.29 0.81 -5.87
N THR A 105 6.61 0.61 -5.93
CA THR A 105 7.37 0.70 -7.19
C THR A 105 8.23 -0.55 -7.35
N ASP A 106 8.07 -1.29 -8.44
CA ASP A 106 8.75 -2.57 -8.65
C ASP A 106 8.55 -3.53 -7.46
N ALA A 107 7.42 -3.42 -6.77
CA ALA A 107 7.16 -4.17 -5.54
C ALA A 107 6.23 -5.37 -5.78
N LEU A 108 6.47 -6.45 -5.05
CA LEU A 108 5.58 -7.61 -5.01
C LEU A 108 4.84 -7.62 -3.67
N VAL A 109 3.51 -7.65 -3.70
CA VAL A 109 2.68 -7.69 -2.49
C VAL A 109 1.59 -8.75 -2.66
N ASP A 110 1.63 -9.84 -1.90
CA ASP A 110 0.58 -10.85 -2.01
C ASP A 110 -0.77 -10.29 -1.56
N SER A 111 -0.80 -9.53 -0.46
CA SER A 111 -2.04 -8.94 0.03
C SER A 111 -1.86 -7.52 0.54
N LEU A 112 -2.54 -6.59 -0.09
CA LEU A 112 -2.67 -5.21 0.37
C LEU A 112 -4.11 -4.97 0.81
N ALA A 113 -4.31 -4.67 2.10
CA ALA A 113 -5.63 -4.44 2.67
C ALA A 113 -5.70 -3.11 3.42
N LEU A 114 -6.67 -2.29 3.04
CA LEU A 114 -7.01 -1.05 3.69
C LEU A 114 -8.40 -1.21 4.32
N ASN A 115 -8.48 -1.08 5.65
CA ASN A 115 -9.74 -1.19 6.39
C ASN A 115 -9.93 0.06 7.25
N ASP A 116 -11.02 0.76 7.06
CA ASP A 116 -11.29 2.05 7.72
C ASP A 116 -10.11 3.03 7.56
N ALA A 117 -9.38 2.93 6.43
CA ALA A 117 -8.16 3.72 6.22
C ALA A 117 -8.41 4.87 5.24
N ASP A 118 -7.82 6.01 5.52
CA ASP A 118 -7.82 7.17 4.64
C ASP A 118 -6.47 7.27 3.93
N VAL A 119 -6.48 7.22 2.58
CA VAL A 119 -5.26 7.33 1.78
C VAL A 119 -5.46 8.38 0.68
N ASP A 120 -4.80 9.53 0.79
CA ASP A 120 -4.94 10.57 -0.23
C ASP A 120 -4.46 10.05 -1.60
N SER A 121 -3.32 9.36 -1.63
CA SER A 121 -2.78 8.84 -2.88
C SER A 121 -2.19 7.43 -2.74
N LEU A 122 -2.80 6.48 -3.43
CA LEU A 122 -2.28 5.11 -3.58
C LEU A 122 -1.81 4.92 -5.02
N VAL A 123 -0.51 4.66 -5.19
CA VAL A 123 0.11 4.51 -6.51
C VAL A 123 0.90 3.21 -6.61
N LEU A 124 0.53 2.38 -7.57
CA LEU A 124 1.24 1.16 -7.92
C LEU A 124 1.88 1.34 -9.29
N THR A 125 3.21 1.22 -9.37
CA THR A 125 3.96 1.39 -10.62
C THR A 125 4.86 0.18 -10.85
N GLU A 126 4.66 -0.53 -11.96
CA GLU A 126 5.37 -1.78 -12.27
C GLU A 126 5.25 -2.80 -11.10
N ALA A 127 4.17 -2.69 -10.31
CA ALA A 127 3.96 -3.51 -9.12
C ALA A 127 3.04 -4.71 -9.40
N GLU A 128 3.29 -5.82 -8.72
CA GLU A 128 2.41 -6.99 -8.75
C GLU A 128 1.71 -7.11 -7.39
N VAL A 129 0.38 -7.15 -7.39
CA VAL A 129 -0.42 -7.30 -6.17
C VAL A 129 -1.47 -8.39 -6.40
N ASP A 130 -1.34 -9.55 -5.73
CA ASP A 130 -2.32 -10.61 -5.90
C ASP A 130 -3.71 -10.16 -5.43
N SER A 131 -3.79 -9.50 -4.28
CA SER A 131 -5.06 -9.01 -3.75
C SER A 131 -4.94 -7.60 -3.19
N LEU A 132 -5.66 -6.67 -3.81
CA LEU A 132 -5.85 -5.31 -3.30
C LEU A 132 -7.29 -5.14 -2.85
N ALA A 133 -7.49 -4.83 -1.57
CA ALA A 133 -8.82 -4.66 -1.00
C ALA A 133 -8.93 -3.35 -0.20
N LEU A 134 -9.95 -2.55 -0.54
CA LEU A 134 -10.33 -1.36 0.22
C LEU A 134 -11.71 -1.63 0.82
N THR A 135 -11.82 -1.54 2.14
CA THR A 135 -13.08 -1.79 2.85
C THR A 135 -13.35 -0.63 3.80
N ASP A 136 -14.51 0.01 3.68
CA ASP A 136 -14.88 1.20 4.44
C ASP A 136 -13.82 2.33 4.34
N SER A 137 -13.08 2.38 3.24
CA SER A 137 -11.90 3.24 3.10
C SER A 137 -12.13 4.40 2.14
N LEU A 138 -11.41 5.50 2.37
CA LEU A 138 -11.39 6.67 1.48
C LEU A 138 -10.07 6.71 0.71
N ALA A 139 -10.13 6.93 -0.60
CA ALA A 139 -8.94 7.17 -1.42
C ALA A 139 -9.22 8.29 -2.43
N ASP A 140 -8.52 9.42 -2.30
CA ASP A 140 -8.69 10.50 -3.29
C ASP A 140 -8.18 10.05 -4.66
N SER A 141 -7.07 9.34 -4.70
CA SER A 141 -6.49 8.84 -5.95
C SER A 141 -5.93 7.43 -5.82
N LEU A 142 -6.46 6.52 -6.62
CA LEU A 142 -5.91 5.17 -6.80
C LEU A 142 -5.42 5.03 -8.24
N ALA A 143 -4.12 4.81 -8.43
CA ALA A 143 -3.53 4.69 -9.76
C ALA A 143 -2.67 3.42 -9.90
N LEU A 144 -2.98 2.62 -10.91
CA LEU A 144 -2.21 1.45 -11.30
C LEU A 144 -1.58 1.73 -12.66
N THR A 145 -0.26 1.70 -12.76
CA THR A 145 0.47 1.95 -14.00
C THR A 145 1.45 0.81 -14.26
N ASP A 146 1.32 0.16 -15.40
CA ASP A 146 2.10 -1.04 -15.74
C ASP A 146 1.99 -2.13 -14.65
N ALA A 147 0.88 -2.14 -13.91
CA ALA A 147 0.72 -2.98 -12.73
C ALA A 147 -0.15 -4.22 -13.00
N LEU A 148 0.13 -5.30 -12.29
CA LEU A 148 -0.68 -6.52 -12.29
C LEU A 148 -1.44 -6.63 -10.97
N ALA A 149 -2.75 -6.85 -11.04
CA ALA A 149 -3.57 -7.14 -9.87
C ALA A 149 -4.52 -8.32 -10.18
N ASP A 150 -4.32 -9.44 -9.50
CA ASP A 150 -5.24 -10.57 -9.69
C ASP A 150 -6.64 -10.22 -9.19
N SER A 151 -6.74 -9.53 -8.08
CA SER A 151 -8.02 -9.10 -7.52
C SER A 151 -7.96 -7.66 -6.98
N LEU A 152 -8.81 -6.81 -7.50
CA LEU A 152 -9.08 -5.48 -6.94
C LEU A 152 -10.51 -5.45 -6.43
N ALA A 153 -10.69 -5.22 -5.13
CA ALA A 153 -12.00 -5.18 -4.49
C ALA A 153 -12.21 -3.88 -3.70
N LEU A 154 -13.26 -3.15 -4.03
CA LEU A 154 -13.70 -1.96 -3.32
C LEU A 154 -15.06 -2.26 -2.68
N THR A 155 -15.13 -2.21 -1.35
CA THR A 155 -16.35 -2.51 -0.58
C THR A 155 -16.65 -1.35 0.36
N ASP A 156 -17.82 -0.73 0.22
CA ASP A 156 -18.20 0.47 0.97
C ASP A 156 -17.13 1.59 0.87
N ALA A 157 -16.37 1.59 -0.22
CA ALA A 157 -15.23 2.49 -0.39
C ALA A 157 -15.58 3.71 -1.24
N LEU A 158 -14.97 4.86 -0.92
CA LEU A 158 -15.04 6.06 -1.73
C LEU A 158 -13.70 6.27 -2.44
N VAL A 159 -13.72 6.39 -3.77
CA VAL A 159 -12.53 6.68 -4.57
C VAL A 159 -12.84 7.82 -5.54
N ASP A 160 -12.27 9.00 -5.32
CA ASP A 160 -12.51 10.14 -6.20
C ASP A 160 -11.97 9.87 -7.61
N SER A 161 -10.79 9.28 -7.72
CA SER A 161 -10.17 8.98 -9.01
C SER A 161 -9.52 7.60 -9.03
N LEU A 162 -10.05 6.71 -9.87
CA LEU A 162 -9.45 5.41 -10.15
C LEU A 162 -8.88 5.43 -11.58
N ALA A 163 -7.57 5.25 -11.71
CA ALA A 163 -6.90 5.22 -13.01
C ALA A 163 -6.10 3.93 -13.23
N LEU A 164 -6.41 3.22 -14.30
CA LEU A 164 -5.70 2.02 -14.72
C LEU A 164 -5.03 2.31 -16.07
N THR A 165 -3.70 2.31 -16.10
CA THR A 165 -2.92 2.59 -17.31
C THR A 165 -1.97 1.42 -17.58
N ASP A 166 -2.10 0.79 -18.75
CA ASP A 166 -1.34 -0.42 -19.10
C ASP A 166 -1.43 -1.52 -18.02
N ALA A 167 -2.51 -1.48 -17.23
CA ALA A 167 -2.69 -2.38 -16.10
C ALA A 167 -3.51 -3.62 -16.47
N LEU A 168 -3.17 -4.75 -15.86
CA LEU A 168 -3.94 -5.99 -15.98
C LEU A 168 -4.61 -6.30 -14.64
N VAL A 169 -5.95 -6.35 -14.64
CA VAL A 169 -6.74 -6.72 -13.47
C VAL A 169 -7.61 -7.93 -13.82
N ASP A 170 -7.33 -9.09 -13.22
CA ASP A 170 -8.10 -10.30 -13.50
C ASP A 170 -9.52 -10.21 -12.96
N SER A 171 -9.72 -9.61 -11.80
CA SER A 171 -11.03 -9.45 -11.20
C SER A 171 -11.17 -8.08 -10.52
N LEU A 172 -12.10 -7.28 -11.02
CA LEU A 172 -12.50 -6.01 -10.39
C LEU A 172 -13.89 -6.20 -9.78
N ALA A 173 -14.02 -5.96 -8.48
CA ALA A 173 -15.29 -6.01 -7.78
C ALA A 173 -15.57 -4.71 -7.03
N LEU A 174 -16.69 -4.07 -7.36
CA LEU A 174 -17.18 -2.86 -6.70
C LEU A 174 -18.49 -3.21 -6.00
N THR A 175 -18.52 -3.10 -4.67
CA THR A 175 -19.69 -3.38 -3.86
C THR A 175 -20.00 -2.16 -2.98
N ASP A 176 -21.15 -1.54 -3.18
CA ASP A 176 -21.54 -0.30 -2.49
C ASP A 176 -20.44 0.80 -2.57
N ALA A 177 -19.57 0.70 -3.58
CA ALA A 177 -18.46 1.62 -3.77
C ALA A 177 -18.87 2.81 -4.66
N LEU A 178 -18.37 3.99 -4.32
CA LEU A 178 -18.54 5.20 -5.12
C LEU A 178 -17.19 5.57 -5.76
N VAL A 179 -17.17 5.61 -7.10
CA VAL A 179 -16.00 6.05 -7.86
C VAL A 179 -16.39 7.23 -8.74
N ASP A 180 -15.95 8.44 -8.39
CA ASP A 180 -16.34 9.65 -9.12
C ASP A 180 -15.75 9.68 -10.53
N SER A 181 -14.54 9.24 -10.71
CA SER A 181 -13.87 9.20 -12.01
C SER A 181 -13.10 7.89 -12.22
N LEU A 182 -13.51 7.13 -13.23
CA LEU A 182 -12.81 5.92 -13.65
C LEU A 182 -12.19 6.14 -15.03
N ALA A 183 -10.86 6.00 -15.12
CA ALA A 183 -10.13 6.10 -16.36
C ALA A 183 -9.37 4.80 -16.67
N LEU A 184 -9.67 4.22 -17.82
CA LEU A 184 -9.02 3.01 -18.32
C LEU A 184 -8.24 3.35 -19.58
N THR A 185 -6.92 3.21 -19.56
CA THR A 185 -6.06 3.46 -20.72
C THR A 185 -5.21 2.22 -20.97
N ASP A 186 -5.46 1.57 -22.12
CA ASP A 186 -4.80 0.31 -22.50
C ASP A 186 -4.89 -0.78 -21.39
N ALA A 187 -5.81 -0.61 -20.46
CA ALA A 187 -6.02 -1.54 -19.34
C ALA A 187 -6.90 -2.72 -19.75
N LEU A 188 -6.60 -3.89 -19.22
CA LEU A 188 -7.40 -5.09 -19.42
C LEU A 188 -8.01 -5.56 -18.10
N VAL A 189 -9.34 -5.50 -18.01
CA VAL A 189 -10.09 -6.07 -16.90
C VAL A 189 -10.83 -7.31 -17.40
N LEU A 190 -10.43 -8.48 -16.91
CA LEU A 190 -10.97 -9.76 -17.41
C LEU A 190 -12.33 -10.10 -16.83
N LYS A 191 -12.62 -9.63 -15.64
CA LYS A 191 -13.87 -9.92 -14.95
C LYS A 191 -14.29 -8.75 -14.06
N GLU A 192 -15.48 -8.26 -14.29
CA GLU A 192 -16.02 -7.12 -13.55
C GLU A 192 -17.34 -7.50 -12.86
N ALA A 193 -17.48 -7.11 -11.59
CA ALA A 193 -18.70 -7.27 -10.83
C ALA A 193 -19.07 -5.96 -10.12
N LEU A 194 -20.21 -5.40 -10.48
CA LEU A 194 -20.73 -4.16 -9.93
C LEU A 194 -22.00 -4.47 -9.12
N VAL A 195 -21.98 -4.14 -7.84
CA VAL A 195 -23.14 -4.31 -6.97
C VAL A 195 -23.40 -2.99 -6.26
N ASP A 196 -24.56 -2.38 -6.54
CA ASP A 196 -25.04 -1.11 -5.97
C ASP A 196 -24.01 0.04 -6.03
N SER A 197 -23.07 -0.01 -6.98
CA SER A 197 -22.06 1.03 -7.18
C SER A 197 -22.56 2.15 -8.09
N GLU A 198 -22.19 3.38 -7.77
CA GLU A 198 -22.43 4.56 -8.58
C GLU A 198 -21.12 5.09 -9.17
N SER A 199 -21.10 5.31 -10.48
CA SER A 199 -19.99 5.93 -11.19
C SER A 199 -20.47 7.13 -11.99
N ASP A 200 -20.02 8.32 -11.63
CA ASP A 200 -20.47 9.56 -12.25
C ASP A 200 -19.81 9.84 -13.60
N SER A 201 -18.63 9.32 -13.86
CA SER A 201 -17.95 9.53 -15.15
C SER A 201 -17.05 8.35 -15.54
N LEU A 202 -17.44 7.64 -16.58
CA LEU A 202 -16.66 6.58 -17.22
C LEU A 202 -15.97 7.12 -18.48
N THR A 203 -14.64 7.11 -18.51
CA THR A 203 -13.89 7.37 -19.74
C THR A 203 -13.09 6.13 -20.12
N ASP A 204 -13.60 5.39 -21.08
CA ASP A 204 -12.93 4.21 -21.65
C ASP A 204 -12.24 4.63 -22.95
N SER A 205 -10.90 4.52 -22.99
CA SER A 205 -10.13 4.68 -24.21
C SER A 205 -9.51 3.33 -24.63
N LEU A 206 -10.36 2.43 -25.12
CA LEU A 206 -9.90 1.21 -25.77
C LEU A 206 -9.28 1.58 -27.11
N ASN A 207 -7.98 1.61 -27.20
CA ASN A 207 -7.30 1.75 -28.47
C ASN A 207 -7.29 0.41 -29.21
N SER A 208 -8.38 0.10 -29.90
CA SER A 208 -8.42 -1.02 -30.81
C SER A 208 -7.60 -0.68 -32.07
N SER A 209 -6.31 -0.90 -32.03
CA SER A 209 -5.50 -0.97 -33.24
C SER A 209 -5.68 -2.35 -33.88
N ASP A 210 -6.82 -2.54 -34.52
CA ASP A 210 -7.02 -3.64 -35.43
C ASP A 210 -6.75 -3.12 -36.84
N SER A 211 -5.62 -3.55 -37.43
CA SER A 211 -5.31 -3.40 -38.87
C SER A 211 -4.44 -4.54 -39.35
#